data_230ef5f705ff356771de726c819e204b
#
_entry.id   230ef5f705ff356771de726c819e204b
#
_cell.length_a   1.000
_cell.length_b   1.000
_cell.length_c   1.000
_cell.angle_alpha   90.00
_cell.angle_beta   90.00
_cell.angle_gamma   90.00
#
_symmetry.space_group_name_H-M   'P 1'
#
loop_
_entity.id
_entity.type
_entity.pdbx_description
1 polymer ?
#
loop_
_entity_poly.entity_id
_entity_poly.type
_entity_poly.pdbx_seq_one_letter_code
_entity_poly.pdbx_strand_id
1 'polypeptide(L)'
;MSVSLDNLEPIDVRPIKRALISVYDKTGLEDLARALGEAGVEIVSTGSTAARIAAAGVAVTPVDDVTGFPEVLEGRVKTLHPFIHSGILADQRKAAHREQIAQLGIRAFDLVVCNLYPFQDTVASGASFDECVEQIDIGGPSMVRAAAKNHPSVAVVTSPERYTDVAEAVAGEGFTLEQRRVLAAEAFAHTATYDLAIAGWFADELGLEDVRETLDDAAEAHLDASDAAFLESLGYEAGEDLSLIHI
;
A
#
# COMPACT_ATOMS: atom_id res chain seq x y z
N MET A 1 -4.37 -24.66 -9.17
CA MET A 1 -5.12 -24.04 -10.30
C MET A 1 -4.19 -23.03 -10.96
N SER A 2 -3.90 -23.20 -12.26
CA SER A 2 -3.14 -22.22 -13.02
C SER A 2 -4.02 -20.99 -13.29
N VAL A 3 -3.50 -19.80 -13.04
CA VAL A 3 -4.19 -18.55 -13.39
C VAL A 3 -4.05 -18.36 -14.89
N SER A 4 -5.17 -18.32 -15.64
CA SER A 4 -5.13 -17.99 -17.06
C SER A 4 -4.86 -16.50 -17.24
N LEU A 5 -3.91 -16.17 -18.12
CA LEU A 5 -3.62 -14.83 -18.59
C LEU A 5 -4.17 -14.59 -20.01
N ASP A 6 -5.00 -15.51 -20.51
CA ASP A 6 -5.60 -15.40 -21.84
C ASP A 6 -6.73 -14.37 -21.83
N ASN A 7 -6.88 -13.66 -22.94
CA ASN A 7 -7.96 -12.68 -23.18
C ASN A 7 -8.04 -11.55 -22.14
N LEU A 8 -6.91 -10.99 -21.73
CA LEU A 8 -6.88 -9.78 -20.92
C LEU A 8 -7.28 -8.56 -21.76
N GLU A 9 -8.25 -7.79 -21.27
CA GLU A 9 -8.62 -6.50 -21.84
C GLU A 9 -7.58 -5.44 -21.38
N PRO A 10 -6.74 -4.85 -22.26
CA PRO A 10 -5.75 -3.88 -21.84
C PRO A 10 -6.42 -2.63 -21.23
N ILE A 11 -5.87 -2.16 -20.11
CA ILE A 11 -6.30 -0.91 -19.47
C ILE A 11 -5.05 -0.06 -19.28
N ASP A 12 -4.90 0.98 -20.09
CA ASP A 12 -3.80 1.92 -19.91
C ASP A 12 -4.20 2.98 -18.87
N VAL A 13 -5.08 3.90 -19.21
CA VAL A 13 -5.57 4.91 -18.26
C VAL A 13 -6.76 4.36 -17.48
N ARG A 14 -6.75 4.57 -16.16
CA ARG A 14 -7.85 4.14 -15.30
C ARG A 14 -8.37 5.29 -14.44
N PRO A 15 -9.63 5.71 -14.66
CA PRO A 15 -10.26 6.72 -13.84
C PRO A 15 -10.49 6.21 -12.41
N ILE A 16 -10.39 7.10 -11.45
CA ILE A 16 -10.62 6.83 -10.03
C ILE A 16 -12.09 7.16 -9.72
N LYS A 17 -12.88 6.15 -9.41
CA LYS A 17 -14.30 6.29 -9.04
C LYS A 17 -14.57 5.86 -7.60
N ARG A 18 -13.73 4.99 -7.05
CA ARG A 18 -13.86 4.48 -5.70
C ARG A 18 -12.51 4.30 -5.04
N ALA A 19 -12.31 4.92 -3.89
CA ALA A 19 -11.07 4.89 -3.12
C ALA A 19 -11.28 4.23 -1.76
N LEU A 20 -10.31 3.42 -1.33
CA LEU A 20 -10.19 2.94 0.05
C LEU A 20 -9.06 3.71 0.72
N ILE A 21 -9.35 4.41 1.81
CA ILE A 21 -8.39 5.24 2.53
C ILE A 21 -8.28 4.77 3.97
N SER A 22 -7.09 4.33 4.37
CA SER A 22 -6.78 3.94 5.74
C SER A 22 -5.35 4.37 6.06
N VAL A 23 -5.18 5.49 6.77
CA VAL A 23 -3.87 6.07 7.01
C VAL A 23 -3.66 6.35 8.50
N TYR A 24 -2.46 6.09 8.99
CA TYR A 24 -1.99 6.51 10.31
C TYR A 24 -1.54 7.98 10.27
N ASP A 25 -0.57 8.29 9.42
CA ASP A 25 -0.17 9.68 9.14
C ASP A 25 -1.25 10.36 8.30
N LYS A 26 -1.84 11.40 8.86
CA LYS A 26 -2.95 12.17 8.29
C LYS A 26 -2.51 13.48 7.66
N THR A 27 -1.20 13.64 7.44
CA THR A 27 -0.66 14.81 6.73
C THR A 27 -1.30 14.92 5.34
N GLY A 28 -1.91 16.05 5.03
CA GLY A 28 -2.55 16.32 3.73
C GLY A 28 -3.85 15.54 3.45
N LEU A 29 -4.35 14.75 4.42
CA LEU A 29 -5.53 13.90 4.22
C LEU A 29 -6.79 14.69 3.86
N GLU A 30 -7.02 15.84 4.50
CA GLU A 30 -8.20 16.66 4.27
C GLU A 30 -8.22 17.24 2.85
N ASP A 31 -7.08 17.67 2.33
CA ASP A 31 -6.96 18.21 0.98
C ASP A 31 -7.14 17.11 -0.07
N LEU A 32 -6.53 15.93 0.17
CA LEU A 32 -6.77 14.74 -0.65
C LEU A 32 -8.25 14.38 -0.68
N ALA A 33 -8.90 14.32 0.49
CA ALA A 33 -10.31 13.96 0.60
C ALA A 33 -11.21 14.96 -0.14
N ARG A 34 -10.92 16.27 -0.06
CA ARG A 34 -11.66 17.31 -0.81
C ARG A 34 -11.49 17.10 -2.31
N ALA A 35 -10.27 16.91 -2.79
CA ALA A 35 -10.01 16.67 -4.21
C ALA A 35 -10.77 15.45 -4.75
N LEU A 36 -10.76 14.34 -3.99
CA LEU A 36 -11.53 13.14 -4.34
C LEU A 36 -13.05 13.40 -4.32
N GLY A 37 -13.55 14.09 -3.28
CA GLY A 37 -14.98 14.42 -3.14
C GLY A 37 -15.48 15.35 -4.26
N GLU A 38 -14.73 16.38 -4.61
CA GLU A 38 -15.03 17.31 -5.71
C GLU A 38 -15.05 16.59 -7.06
N ALA A 39 -14.19 15.59 -7.26
CA ALA A 39 -14.18 14.74 -8.44
C ALA A 39 -15.30 13.66 -8.43
N GLY A 40 -16.12 13.59 -7.39
CA GLY A 40 -17.21 12.62 -7.26
C GLY A 40 -16.76 11.19 -6.94
N VAL A 41 -15.55 11.02 -6.40
CA VAL A 41 -15.03 9.72 -5.98
C VAL A 41 -15.73 9.27 -4.70
N GLU A 42 -16.25 8.03 -4.68
CA GLU A 42 -16.75 7.41 -3.46
C GLU A 42 -15.57 7.01 -2.56
N ILE A 43 -15.55 7.54 -1.35
CA ILE A 43 -14.50 7.24 -0.36
C ILE A 43 -15.03 6.22 0.63
N VAL A 44 -14.32 5.09 0.77
CA VAL A 44 -14.51 4.11 1.84
C VAL A 44 -13.34 4.23 2.81
N SER A 45 -13.60 4.26 4.11
CA SER A 45 -12.54 4.47 5.08
C SER A 45 -12.83 3.84 6.44
N THR A 46 -11.84 3.85 7.32
CA THR A 46 -11.87 3.20 8.62
C THR A 46 -11.66 4.17 9.78
N GLY A 47 -12.30 3.92 10.92
CA GLY A 47 -12.02 4.51 12.22
C GLY A 47 -11.69 6.01 12.21
N SER A 48 -10.53 6.38 12.74
CA SER A 48 -10.12 7.77 12.86
C SER A 48 -9.87 8.47 11.51
N THR A 49 -9.52 7.71 10.47
CA THR A 49 -9.38 8.25 9.11
C THR A 49 -10.74 8.68 8.55
N ALA A 50 -11.76 7.84 8.68
CA ALA A 50 -13.12 8.18 8.26
C ALA A 50 -13.68 9.39 9.03
N ALA A 51 -13.46 9.43 10.35
CA ALA A 51 -13.86 10.57 11.18
C ALA A 51 -13.20 11.89 10.74
N ARG A 52 -11.92 11.85 10.38
CA ARG A 52 -11.17 13.01 9.90
C ARG A 52 -11.67 13.51 8.55
N ILE A 53 -11.95 12.60 7.62
CA ILE A 53 -12.53 12.90 6.30
C ILE A 53 -13.93 13.54 6.46
N ALA A 54 -14.78 12.96 7.30
CA ALA A 54 -16.12 13.50 7.58
C ALA A 54 -16.05 14.89 8.22
N ALA A 55 -15.11 15.13 9.15
CA ALA A 55 -14.89 16.43 9.77
C ALA A 55 -14.43 17.51 8.77
N ALA A 56 -13.79 17.12 7.66
CA ALA A 56 -13.46 18.01 6.55
C ALA A 56 -14.66 18.33 5.63
N GLY A 57 -15.86 17.80 5.94
CA GLY A 57 -17.09 18.02 5.17
C GLY A 57 -17.21 17.11 3.94
N VAL A 58 -16.42 16.07 3.83
CA VAL A 58 -16.43 15.13 2.71
C VAL A 58 -17.22 13.88 3.06
N ALA A 59 -18.08 13.43 2.15
CA ALA A 59 -18.84 12.19 2.32
C ALA A 59 -17.90 10.98 2.33
N VAL A 60 -18.09 10.11 3.31
CA VAL A 60 -17.28 8.90 3.48
C VAL A 60 -18.18 7.74 3.94
N THR A 61 -17.95 6.56 3.37
CA THR A 61 -18.64 5.32 3.77
C THR A 61 -17.73 4.54 4.72
N PRO A 62 -18.16 4.21 5.93
CA PRO A 62 -17.41 3.33 6.82
C PRO A 62 -17.22 1.93 6.20
N VAL A 63 -16.06 1.31 6.47
CA VAL A 63 -15.79 -0.07 6.02
C VAL A 63 -16.84 -1.05 6.55
N ASP A 64 -17.34 -0.84 7.76
CA ASP A 64 -18.36 -1.69 8.40
C ASP A 64 -19.67 -1.71 7.59
N ASP A 65 -20.04 -0.59 6.97
CA ASP A 65 -21.21 -0.52 6.09
C ASP A 65 -21.00 -1.30 4.78
N VAL A 66 -19.75 -1.40 4.32
CA VAL A 66 -19.39 -2.17 3.11
C VAL A 66 -19.35 -3.67 3.40
N THR A 67 -18.84 -4.05 4.56
CA THR A 67 -18.62 -5.46 4.92
C THR A 67 -19.86 -6.08 5.57
N GLY A 68 -20.73 -5.27 6.20
CA GLY A 68 -21.77 -5.74 7.09
C GLY A 68 -21.24 -6.45 8.33
N PHE A 69 -19.93 -6.30 8.62
CA PHE A 69 -19.27 -6.95 9.75
C PHE A 69 -18.74 -5.90 10.72
N PRO A 70 -19.07 -5.98 12.01
CA PRO A 70 -18.62 -4.99 12.99
C PRO A 70 -17.12 -5.09 13.21
N GLU A 71 -16.51 -3.99 13.64
CA GLU A 71 -15.15 -3.99 14.14
C GLU A 71 -15.02 -4.89 15.38
N VAL A 72 -14.07 -5.82 15.37
CA VAL A 72 -13.85 -6.77 16.47
C VAL A 72 -12.38 -6.79 16.86
N LEU A 73 -12.08 -7.34 18.04
CA LEU A 73 -10.73 -7.49 18.56
C LEU A 73 -9.97 -6.15 18.58
N GLU A 74 -10.64 -5.09 19.04
CA GLU A 74 -10.06 -3.74 19.16
C GLU A 74 -9.53 -3.18 17.83
N GLY A 75 -10.14 -3.60 16.70
CA GLY A 75 -9.75 -3.13 15.37
C GLY A 75 -8.74 -3.99 14.63
N ARG A 76 -8.23 -5.06 15.24
CA ARG A 76 -7.28 -5.97 14.58
C ARG A 76 -7.87 -6.66 13.34
N VAL A 77 -9.19 -6.84 13.29
CA VAL A 77 -9.91 -7.42 12.15
C VAL A 77 -10.99 -6.44 11.67
N LYS A 78 -10.63 -5.59 10.74
CA LYS A 78 -11.47 -4.52 10.22
C LYS A 78 -11.53 -4.55 8.70
N THR A 79 -10.36 -4.45 8.06
CA THR A 79 -10.21 -4.49 6.60
C THR A 79 -9.87 -5.87 6.06
N LEU A 80 -9.51 -6.83 6.92
CA LEU A 80 -9.25 -8.23 6.57
C LEU A 80 -10.56 -8.97 6.31
N HIS A 81 -11.26 -8.54 5.27
CA HIS A 81 -12.56 -9.07 4.93
C HIS A 81 -12.65 -9.40 3.42
N PRO A 82 -13.30 -10.51 3.01
CA PRO A 82 -13.42 -10.87 1.60
C PRO A 82 -14.00 -9.76 0.71
N PHE A 83 -14.95 -8.97 1.19
CA PHE A 83 -15.53 -7.87 0.42
C PHE A 83 -14.52 -6.77 0.10
N ILE A 84 -13.64 -6.46 1.04
CA ILE A 84 -12.57 -5.47 0.84
C ILE A 84 -11.50 -6.03 -0.09
N HIS A 85 -10.95 -7.20 0.23
CA HIS A 85 -9.87 -7.79 -0.55
C HIS A 85 -10.29 -8.24 -1.95
N SER A 86 -11.53 -8.72 -2.15
CA SER A 86 -12.04 -8.98 -3.49
C SER A 86 -12.22 -7.69 -4.30
N GLY A 87 -12.65 -6.60 -3.65
CA GLY A 87 -12.74 -5.29 -4.29
C GLY A 87 -11.38 -4.75 -4.75
N ILE A 88 -10.30 -5.04 -4.01
CA ILE A 88 -8.92 -4.67 -4.36
C ILE A 88 -8.34 -5.62 -5.42
N LEU A 89 -8.52 -6.94 -5.27
CA LEU A 89 -7.83 -7.97 -6.05
C LEU A 89 -8.53 -8.35 -7.35
N ALA A 90 -9.77 -7.92 -7.58
CA ALA A 90 -10.48 -8.22 -8.82
C ALA A 90 -9.80 -7.53 -10.01
N ASP A 91 -9.11 -8.33 -10.82
CA ASP A 91 -8.48 -7.86 -12.06
C ASP A 91 -9.55 -7.43 -13.06
N GLN A 92 -9.67 -6.13 -13.27
CA GLN A 92 -10.70 -5.52 -14.12
C GLN A 92 -10.48 -5.81 -15.60
N ARG A 93 -9.33 -6.35 -15.99
CA ARG A 93 -9.05 -6.84 -17.34
C ARG A 93 -9.72 -8.17 -17.62
N LYS A 94 -10.23 -8.86 -16.59
CA LYS A 94 -10.85 -10.18 -16.70
C LYS A 94 -12.37 -10.09 -16.55
N ALA A 95 -13.11 -10.44 -17.60
CA ALA A 95 -14.58 -10.48 -17.54
C ALA A 95 -15.09 -11.36 -16.39
N ALA A 96 -14.50 -12.55 -16.22
CA ALA A 96 -14.88 -13.45 -15.14
C ALA A 96 -14.74 -12.88 -13.74
N HIS A 97 -13.69 -12.04 -13.48
CA HIS A 97 -13.54 -11.37 -12.19
C HIS A 97 -14.61 -10.30 -11.97
N ARG A 98 -14.90 -9.51 -13.03
CA ARG A 98 -15.97 -8.49 -12.97
C ARG A 98 -17.33 -9.11 -12.69
N GLU A 99 -17.64 -10.22 -13.35
CA GLU A 99 -18.88 -10.96 -13.14
C GLU A 99 -18.99 -11.55 -11.74
N GLN A 100 -17.91 -12.17 -11.23
CA GLN A 100 -17.89 -12.77 -9.89
C GLN A 100 -18.14 -11.73 -8.80
N ILE A 101 -17.44 -10.59 -8.84
CA ILE A 101 -17.64 -9.55 -7.81
C ILE A 101 -19.04 -8.93 -7.92
N ALA A 102 -19.56 -8.74 -9.13
CA ALA A 102 -20.91 -8.24 -9.35
C ALA A 102 -21.99 -9.17 -8.78
N GLN A 103 -21.87 -10.51 -8.99
CA GLN A 103 -22.77 -11.51 -8.42
C GLN A 103 -22.76 -11.51 -6.89
N LEU A 104 -21.64 -11.16 -6.27
CA LEU A 104 -21.47 -11.08 -4.82
C LEU A 104 -21.84 -9.70 -4.25
N GLY A 105 -22.28 -8.74 -5.10
CA GLY A 105 -22.54 -7.37 -4.67
C GLY A 105 -21.29 -6.59 -4.28
N ILE A 106 -20.10 -7.06 -4.68
CA ILE A 106 -18.82 -6.43 -4.37
C ILE A 106 -18.49 -5.40 -5.45
N ARG A 107 -18.05 -4.24 -5.04
CA ARG A 107 -17.60 -3.16 -5.93
C ARG A 107 -16.08 -3.04 -5.88
N ALA A 108 -15.45 -2.93 -7.04
CA ALA A 108 -14.01 -2.76 -7.15
C ALA A 108 -13.56 -1.41 -6.57
N PHE A 109 -12.32 -1.38 -6.07
CA PHE A 109 -11.60 -0.14 -5.77
C PHE A 109 -10.68 0.22 -6.95
N ASP A 110 -10.53 1.51 -7.19
CA ASP A 110 -9.62 2.05 -8.22
C ASP A 110 -8.36 2.66 -7.59
N LEU A 111 -8.46 3.05 -6.31
CA LEU A 111 -7.39 3.63 -5.52
C LEU A 111 -7.39 3.04 -4.10
N VAL A 112 -6.21 2.72 -3.60
CA VAL A 112 -5.94 2.44 -2.19
C VAL A 112 -4.92 3.45 -1.68
N VAL A 113 -5.26 4.19 -0.62
CA VAL A 113 -4.35 5.08 0.09
C VAL A 113 -4.16 4.51 1.48
N CYS A 114 -2.96 4.06 1.78
CA CYS A 114 -2.67 3.39 3.04
C CYS A 114 -1.21 3.57 3.44
N ASN A 115 -0.97 4.23 4.56
CA ASN A 115 0.32 4.18 5.24
C ASN A 115 0.19 3.38 6.54
N LEU A 116 1.31 2.89 7.03
CA LEU A 116 1.37 1.92 8.11
C LEU A 116 1.57 2.59 9.47
N TYR A 117 1.34 1.85 10.54
CA TYR A 117 1.61 2.30 11.89
C TYR A 117 3.11 2.57 12.08
N PRO A 118 3.50 3.56 12.92
CA PRO A 118 4.89 3.99 13.08
C PRO A 118 5.62 3.04 14.04
N PHE A 119 5.82 1.80 13.66
CA PHE A 119 6.45 0.76 14.47
C PHE A 119 7.83 1.21 15.00
N GLN A 120 8.67 1.76 14.12
CA GLN A 120 10.02 2.22 14.49
C GLN A 120 9.99 3.35 15.52
N ASP A 121 9.04 4.31 15.40
CA ASP A 121 8.90 5.41 16.38
C ASP A 121 8.45 4.86 17.74
N THR A 122 7.60 3.84 17.75
CA THR A 122 7.16 3.17 18.98
C THR A 122 8.34 2.49 19.67
N VAL A 123 9.15 1.73 18.93
CA VAL A 123 10.39 1.13 19.46
C VAL A 123 11.34 2.21 19.99
N ALA A 124 11.59 3.27 19.22
CA ALA A 124 12.48 4.36 19.60
C ALA A 124 12.00 5.14 20.83
N SER A 125 10.70 5.12 21.14
CA SER A 125 10.14 5.74 22.34
C SER A 125 10.45 4.99 23.64
N GLY A 126 11.00 3.76 23.55
CA GLY A 126 11.26 2.89 24.69
C GLY A 126 10.00 2.21 25.22
N ALA A 127 9.00 1.98 24.37
CA ALA A 127 7.80 1.23 24.69
C ALA A 127 8.14 -0.22 25.08
N SER A 128 7.28 -0.84 25.87
CA SER A 128 7.44 -2.24 26.26
C SER A 128 7.31 -3.19 25.07
N PHE A 129 7.80 -4.41 25.23
CA PHE A 129 7.70 -5.45 24.18
C PHE A 129 6.25 -5.63 23.68
N ASP A 130 5.28 -5.73 24.59
CA ASP A 130 3.88 -5.92 24.26
C ASP A 130 3.28 -4.69 23.52
N GLU A 131 3.68 -3.48 23.91
CA GLU A 131 3.27 -2.25 23.23
C GLU A 131 3.84 -2.17 21.80
N CYS A 132 5.09 -2.59 21.61
CA CYS A 132 5.68 -2.70 20.28
C CYS A 132 4.95 -3.74 19.42
N VAL A 133 4.65 -4.92 19.98
CA VAL A 133 3.89 -5.97 19.27
C VAL A 133 2.50 -5.46 18.86
N GLU A 134 1.82 -4.68 19.70
CA GLU A 134 0.50 -4.12 19.38
C GLU A 134 0.53 -3.12 18.21
N GLN A 135 1.68 -2.51 17.94
CA GLN A 135 1.86 -1.60 16.81
C GLN A 135 2.23 -2.30 15.50
N ILE A 136 2.31 -3.63 15.48
CA ILE A 136 2.51 -4.37 14.23
C ILE A 136 1.21 -4.37 13.42
N ASP A 137 1.21 -3.60 12.32
CA ASP A 137 0.06 -3.49 11.43
C ASP A 137 -0.06 -4.73 10.54
N ILE A 138 -1.19 -5.40 10.60
CA ILE A 138 -1.52 -6.57 9.76
C ILE A 138 -2.39 -6.15 8.57
N GLY A 139 -3.38 -5.32 8.83
CA GLY A 139 -4.38 -4.91 7.83
C GLY A 139 -3.81 -4.01 6.74
N GLY A 140 -3.00 -3.04 7.12
CA GLY A 140 -2.36 -2.09 6.21
C GLY A 140 -1.46 -2.78 5.18
N PRO A 141 -0.43 -3.54 5.60
CA PRO A 141 0.43 -4.27 4.66
C PRO A 141 -0.34 -5.21 3.74
N SER A 142 -1.37 -5.89 4.23
CA SER A 142 -2.16 -6.79 3.37
C SER A 142 -2.94 -6.04 2.29
N MET A 143 -3.52 -4.87 2.59
CA MET A 143 -4.19 -4.01 1.60
C MET A 143 -3.20 -3.43 0.58
N VAL A 144 -2.07 -2.92 1.05
CA VAL A 144 -1.00 -2.35 0.22
C VAL A 144 -0.49 -3.40 -0.77
N ARG A 145 -0.13 -4.59 -0.29
CA ARG A 145 0.37 -5.69 -1.13
C ARG A 145 -0.69 -6.19 -2.12
N ALA A 146 -1.96 -6.26 -1.70
CA ALA A 146 -3.05 -6.66 -2.59
C ALA A 146 -3.25 -5.66 -3.73
N ALA A 147 -3.25 -4.36 -3.44
CA ALA A 147 -3.38 -3.30 -4.44
C ALA A 147 -2.16 -3.25 -5.38
N ALA A 148 -0.94 -3.31 -4.83
CA ALA A 148 0.30 -3.35 -5.61
C ALA A 148 0.33 -4.55 -6.58
N LYS A 149 -0.05 -5.75 -6.11
CA LYS A 149 -0.18 -6.93 -6.98
C LYS A 149 -1.17 -6.69 -8.11
N ASN A 150 -2.29 -6.02 -7.84
CA ASN A 150 -3.34 -5.75 -8.82
C ASN A 150 -3.18 -4.36 -9.48
N HIS A 151 -1.97 -3.82 -9.57
CA HIS A 151 -1.68 -2.53 -10.21
C HIS A 151 -2.26 -2.37 -11.63
N PRO A 152 -2.51 -3.41 -12.42
CA PRO A 152 -3.22 -3.22 -13.68
C PRO A 152 -4.63 -2.65 -13.51
N SER A 153 -5.22 -2.77 -12.33
CA SER A 153 -6.60 -2.37 -12.03
C SER A 153 -6.72 -1.32 -10.93
N VAL A 154 -5.72 -1.20 -10.04
CA VAL A 154 -5.77 -0.37 -8.83
C VAL A 154 -4.50 0.45 -8.70
N ALA A 155 -4.61 1.75 -8.40
CA ALA A 155 -3.49 2.55 -7.94
C ALA A 155 -3.31 2.36 -6.42
N VAL A 156 -2.07 2.35 -5.94
CA VAL A 156 -1.77 2.26 -4.50
C VAL A 156 -0.82 3.39 -4.09
N VAL A 157 -1.18 4.13 -3.05
CA VAL A 157 -0.41 5.26 -2.55
C VAL A 157 -0.11 5.05 -1.07
N THR A 158 1.17 5.05 -0.70
CA THR A 158 1.65 4.78 0.65
C THR A 158 2.28 5.99 1.35
N SER A 159 2.49 7.09 0.62
CA SER A 159 3.07 8.33 1.16
C SER A 159 2.20 9.54 0.89
N PRO A 160 2.06 10.48 1.87
CA PRO A 160 1.44 11.78 1.64
C PRO A 160 2.08 12.60 0.50
N GLU A 161 3.34 12.37 0.20
CA GLU A 161 4.06 13.03 -0.89
C GLU A 161 3.43 12.79 -2.27
N ARG A 162 2.69 11.69 -2.42
CA ARG A 162 1.97 11.31 -3.66
C ARG A 162 0.55 11.87 -3.73
N TYR A 163 0.07 12.61 -2.74
CA TYR A 163 -1.31 13.11 -2.74
C TYR A 163 -1.57 14.13 -3.85
N THR A 164 -0.56 14.90 -4.23
CA THR A 164 -0.66 15.80 -5.40
C THR A 164 -0.87 15.02 -6.69
N ASP A 165 -0.14 13.90 -6.88
CA ASP A 165 -0.30 13.05 -8.05
C ASP A 165 -1.72 12.46 -8.13
N VAL A 166 -2.31 12.11 -6.98
CA VAL A 166 -3.71 11.66 -6.90
C VAL A 166 -4.67 12.77 -7.29
N ALA A 167 -4.47 13.99 -6.78
CA ALA A 167 -5.31 15.14 -7.12
C ALA A 167 -5.27 15.46 -8.63
N GLU A 168 -4.09 15.38 -9.23
CA GLU A 168 -3.93 15.55 -10.68
C GLU A 168 -4.61 14.43 -11.47
N ALA A 169 -4.48 13.18 -11.02
CA ALA A 169 -5.11 12.03 -11.67
C ALA A 169 -6.64 12.11 -11.65
N VAL A 170 -7.25 12.55 -10.53
CA VAL A 170 -8.72 12.67 -10.45
C VAL A 170 -9.25 13.91 -11.21
N ALA A 171 -8.45 14.95 -11.34
CA ALA A 171 -8.78 16.10 -12.18
C ALA A 171 -8.65 15.80 -13.68
N GLY A 172 -7.85 14.80 -14.04
CA GLY A 172 -7.64 14.31 -15.40
C GLY A 172 -8.47 13.07 -15.72
N GLU A 173 -7.85 12.12 -16.42
CA GLU A 173 -8.49 10.88 -16.86
C GLU A 173 -8.19 9.69 -15.90
N GLY A 174 -7.34 9.89 -14.90
CA GLY A 174 -6.87 8.87 -13.96
C GLY A 174 -5.38 8.56 -14.12
N PHE A 175 -4.91 7.52 -13.45
CA PHE A 175 -3.53 7.05 -13.57
C PHE A 175 -3.32 6.17 -14.79
N THR A 176 -2.20 6.39 -15.51
CA THR A 176 -1.72 5.47 -16.56
C THR A 176 -1.23 4.16 -15.94
N LEU A 177 -1.08 3.11 -16.76
CA LEU A 177 -0.51 1.83 -16.32
C LEU A 177 0.93 2.01 -15.80
N GLU A 178 1.72 2.86 -16.45
CA GLU A 178 3.10 3.12 -16.02
C GLU A 178 3.16 3.78 -14.65
N GLN A 179 2.35 4.80 -14.41
CA GLN A 179 2.24 5.43 -13.08
C GLN A 179 1.81 4.41 -12.01
N ARG A 180 0.84 3.54 -12.31
CA ARG A 180 0.41 2.49 -11.38
C ARG A 180 1.51 1.46 -11.10
N ARG A 181 2.39 1.16 -12.06
CA ARG A 181 3.57 0.29 -11.87
C ARG A 181 4.59 0.92 -10.93
N VAL A 182 4.87 2.20 -11.10
CA VAL A 182 5.77 2.96 -10.20
C VAL A 182 5.22 2.94 -8.78
N LEU A 183 3.96 3.31 -8.60
CA LEU A 183 3.29 3.28 -7.29
C LEU A 183 3.29 1.88 -6.66
N ALA A 184 3.14 0.84 -7.46
CA ALA A 184 3.20 -0.54 -6.97
C ALA A 184 4.61 -0.95 -6.51
N ALA A 185 5.65 -0.51 -7.21
CA ALA A 185 7.04 -0.74 -6.79
C ALA A 185 7.33 -0.02 -5.47
N GLU A 186 6.94 1.25 -5.33
CA GLU A 186 7.05 2.02 -4.08
C GLU A 186 6.30 1.34 -2.92
N ALA A 187 5.10 0.81 -3.18
CA ALA A 187 4.30 0.11 -2.20
C ALA A 187 4.96 -1.19 -1.71
N PHE A 188 5.59 -1.97 -2.61
CA PHE A 188 6.35 -3.15 -2.21
C PHE A 188 7.62 -2.77 -1.43
N ALA A 189 8.32 -1.72 -1.81
CA ALA A 189 9.47 -1.21 -1.06
C ALA A 189 9.05 -0.77 0.35
N HIS A 190 7.93 -0.05 0.47
CA HIS A 190 7.38 0.40 1.75
C HIS A 190 7.07 -0.78 2.69
N THR A 191 6.40 -1.83 2.19
CA THR A 191 6.10 -3.02 3.01
C THR A 191 7.35 -3.83 3.34
N ALA A 192 8.34 -3.92 2.44
CA ALA A 192 9.59 -4.61 2.71
C ALA A 192 10.39 -3.92 3.83
N THR A 193 10.52 -2.58 3.78
CA THR A 193 11.19 -1.81 4.83
C THR A 193 10.47 -1.95 6.18
N TYR A 194 9.14 -2.00 6.16
CA TYR A 194 8.34 -2.22 7.37
C TYR A 194 8.61 -3.59 7.99
N ASP A 195 8.58 -4.66 7.19
CA ASP A 195 8.84 -6.02 7.67
C ASP A 195 10.29 -6.19 8.14
N LEU A 196 11.25 -5.56 7.47
CA LEU A 196 12.66 -5.56 7.89
C LEU A 196 12.85 -4.90 9.26
N ALA A 197 12.17 -3.79 9.52
CA ALA A 197 12.23 -3.12 10.81
C ALA A 197 11.68 -4.00 11.95
N ILE A 198 10.58 -4.70 11.72
CA ILE A 198 9.99 -5.62 12.69
C ILE A 198 10.91 -6.82 12.94
N ALA A 199 11.41 -7.44 11.87
CA ALA A 199 12.29 -8.59 11.97
C ALA A 199 13.61 -8.25 12.70
N GLY A 200 14.20 -7.10 12.39
CA GLY A 200 15.39 -6.59 13.08
C GLY A 200 15.16 -6.37 14.56
N TRP A 201 14.05 -5.72 14.91
CA TRP A 201 13.67 -5.52 16.31
C TRP A 201 13.50 -6.84 17.07
N PHE A 202 12.81 -7.84 16.50
CA PHE A 202 12.70 -9.17 17.12
C PHE A 202 14.05 -9.85 17.28
N ALA A 203 14.94 -9.74 16.29
CA ALA A 203 16.29 -10.30 16.39
C ALA A 203 17.08 -9.68 17.54
N ASP A 204 17.02 -8.35 17.68
CA ASP A 204 17.71 -7.61 18.74
C ASP A 204 17.13 -7.95 20.13
N GLU A 205 15.80 -7.92 20.31
CA GLU A 205 15.12 -8.18 21.57
C GLU A 205 15.31 -9.61 22.08
N LEU A 206 15.42 -10.58 21.17
CA LEU A 206 15.51 -12.00 21.51
C LEU A 206 16.93 -12.55 21.38
N GLY A 207 17.91 -11.76 20.97
CA GLY A 207 19.31 -12.18 20.77
C GLY A 207 19.47 -13.23 19.68
N LEU A 208 18.75 -13.09 18.54
CA LEU A 208 18.74 -14.05 17.43
C LEU A 208 19.78 -13.68 16.38
N GLU A 209 21.06 -13.97 16.63
CA GLU A 209 22.18 -13.64 15.75
C GLU A 209 21.99 -14.20 14.32
N ASP A 210 21.56 -15.46 14.19
CA ASP A 210 21.32 -16.08 12.87
C ASP A 210 20.28 -15.33 12.04
N VAL A 211 19.25 -14.77 12.68
CA VAL A 211 18.23 -13.95 12.01
C VAL A 211 18.83 -12.62 11.59
N ARG A 212 19.64 -12.01 12.46
CA ARG A 212 20.32 -10.76 12.19
C ARG A 212 21.25 -10.86 10.99
N GLU A 213 22.11 -11.87 10.96
CA GLU A 213 22.99 -12.16 9.81
C GLU A 213 22.17 -12.31 8.51
N THR A 214 21.04 -13.04 8.55
CA THR A 214 20.17 -13.20 7.38
C THR A 214 19.63 -11.87 6.86
N LEU A 215 19.27 -10.94 7.77
CA LEU A 215 18.75 -9.62 7.40
C LEU A 215 19.85 -8.73 6.81
N ASP A 216 21.03 -8.78 7.40
CA ASP A 216 22.20 -8.01 6.95
C ASP A 216 22.64 -8.49 5.55
N ASP A 217 22.76 -9.80 5.32
CA ASP A 217 23.04 -10.40 4.01
C ASP A 217 22.01 -9.99 2.95
N ALA A 218 20.71 -9.98 3.31
CA ALA A 218 19.63 -9.59 2.41
C ALA A 218 19.69 -8.09 2.07
N ALA A 219 20.07 -7.25 3.03
CA ALA A 219 20.26 -5.82 2.81
C ALA A 219 21.48 -5.53 1.91
N GLU A 220 22.62 -6.20 2.14
CA GLU A 220 23.81 -6.08 1.32
C GLU A 220 23.56 -6.53 -0.12
N ALA A 221 22.93 -7.70 -0.31
CA ALA A 221 22.61 -8.21 -1.65
C ALA A 221 21.66 -7.27 -2.42
N HIS A 222 20.78 -6.56 -1.73
CA HIS A 222 19.89 -5.58 -2.35
C HIS A 222 20.63 -4.29 -2.73
N LEU A 223 21.55 -3.83 -1.88
CA LEU A 223 22.41 -2.67 -2.17
C LEU A 223 23.31 -2.93 -3.37
N ASP A 224 24.02 -4.06 -3.39
CA ASP A 224 24.89 -4.45 -4.50
C ASP A 224 24.15 -4.51 -5.84
N ALA A 225 22.94 -5.07 -5.86
CA ALA A 225 22.13 -5.15 -7.06
C ALA A 225 21.61 -3.77 -7.51
N SER A 226 21.29 -2.89 -6.57
CA SER A 226 20.82 -1.52 -6.84
C SER A 226 21.96 -0.65 -7.35
N ASP A 227 23.14 -0.75 -6.74
CA ASP A 227 24.32 0.00 -7.10
C ASP A 227 24.87 -0.44 -8.45
N ALA A 228 24.90 -1.75 -8.75
CA ALA A 228 25.29 -2.28 -10.05
C ALA A 228 24.36 -1.78 -11.17
N ALA A 229 23.03 -1.83 -10.96
CA ALA A 229 22.07 -1.34 -11.93
C ALA A 229 22.14 0.19 -12.12
N PHE A 230 22.42 0.95 -11.05
CA PHE A 230 22.62 2.38 -11.12
C PHE A 230 23.91 2.73 -11.88
N LEU A 231 25.01 2.04 -11.62
CA LEU A 231 26.29 2.25 -12.28
C LEU A 231 26.22 1.87 -13.78
N GLU A 232 25.55 0.77 -14.13
CA GLU A 232 25.26 0.43 -15.53
C GLU A 232 24.43 1.52 -16.22
N SER A 233 23.46 2.13 -15.52
CA SER A 233 22.66 3.24 -16.07
C SER A 233 23.49 4.50 -16.33
N LEU A 234 24.61 4.67 -15.63
CA LEU A 234 25.59 5.76 -15.81
C LEU A 234 26.70 5.42 -16.81
N GLY A 235 26.71 4.20 -17.37
CA GLY A 235 27.69 3.75 -18.38
C GLY A 235 28.98 3.19 -17.78
N TYR A 236 28.97 2.77 -16.51
CA TYR A 236 30.11 2.08 -15.89
C TYR A 236 29.96 0.57 -16.06
N GLU A 237 31.10 -0.12 -16.39
CA GLU A 237 31.11 -1.59 -16.48
C GLU A 237 31.32 -2.21 -15.09
N ALA A 238 30.62 -3.34 -14.83
CA ALA A 238 30.76 -4.11 -13.59
C ALA A 238 32.21 -4.65 -13.47
N GLY A 239 32.99 -4.12 -12.54
CA GLY A 239 34.35 -4.56 -12.26
C GLY A 239 35.36 -3.43 -11.98
N GLU A 240 34.98 -2.17 -12.04
CA GLU A 240 35.84 -1.06 -11.62
C GLU A 240 35.79 -0.88 -10.09
N ASP A 241 36.99 -0.62 -9.52
CA ASP A 241 37.17 -0.49 -8.05
C ASP A 241 36.36 0.68 -7.48
N LEU A 242 35.25 0.37 -6.79
CA LEU A 242 34.31 1.32 -6.21
C LEU A 242 34.80 1.97 -4.90
N SER A 243 36.07 1.74 -4.50
CA SER A 243 36.62 2.26 -3.22
C SER A 243 36.78 3.77 -3.15
N LEU A 244 36.44 4.52 -4.20
CA LEU A 244 36.62 5.98 -4.31
C LEU A 244 35.34 6.80 -4.29
N ILE A 245 34.16 6.18 -4.16
CA ILE A 245 32.88 6.92 -4.08
C ILE A 245 32.38 6.92 -2.64
N HIS A 246 33.03 7.72 -1.79
CA HIS A 246 32.43 8.20 -0.55
C HIS A 246 31.81 9.57 -0.81
N ILE A 247 30.49 9.61 -0.94
CA ILE A 247 29.71 10.84 -0.79
C ILE A 247 28.89 10.71 0.48
#